data_9b3853ad905e18ebe971e582f5fe1318
#
_entry.id   9b3853ad905e18ebe971e582f5fe1318
#
_cell.length_a   1.000
_cell.length_b   1.000
_cell.length_c   1.000
_cell.angle_alpha   90.00
_cell.angle_beta   90.00
_cell.angle_gamma   90.00
#
_symmetry.space_group_name_H-M   'P 1'
#
loop_
_entity.id
_entity.type
_entity.pdbx_description
1 polymer ?
#
loop_
_entity_poly.entity_id
_entity_poly.type
_entity_poly.pdbx_seq_one_letter_code
_entity_poly.pdbx_strand_id
1 'polypeptide(L)'
;GLQNCLGREELTVIFILYGDIRSIGGIVERIHQAGKIAMAHIDLITGLSSKEVSVDYICKNIHADGIISTKASMINRAKKLGMYTVLRFFLIDSMAIKNIENLGNQHEQLPDVVEVLPGLMPKILKQICKTSKVPVIAGGLISDKEDVMGALGAGAAAVSTTNQKVWEL
;
A
#
# COMPACT_ATOMS: atom_id res chain seq x y z
N GLY A 1 6.17 -16.79 3.96
CA GLY A 1 6.04 -15.39 3.59
C GLY A 1 6.54 -15.10 2.17
N LEU A 2 7.66 -14.42 2.01
CA LEU A 2 8.12 -13.94 0.70
C LEU A 2 8.22 -15.05 -0.35
N GLN A 3 8.85 -16.17 -0.03
CA GLN A 3 9.01 -17.29 -0.98
C GLN A 3 7.66 -17.78 -1.54
N ASN A 4 6.63 -17.82 -0.71
CA ASN A 4 5.29 -18.24 -1.13
C ASN A 4 4.63 -17.21 -2.05
N CYS A 5 4.83 -15.90 -1.81
CA CYS A 5 4.35 -14.85 -2.71
C CYS A 5 5.02 -14.93 -4.08
N LEU A 6 6.34 -15.19 -4.12
CA LEU A 6 7.10 -15.18 -5.37
C LEU A 6 6.67 -16.30 -6.33
N GLY A 7 6.26 -17.44 -5.81
CA GLY A 7 5.82 -18.59 -6.61
C GLY A 7 4.38 -18.53 -7.13
N ARG A 8 3.63 -17.45 -6.86
CA ARG A 8 2.23 -17.33 -7.27
C ARG A 8 2.08 -16.36 -8.44
N GLU A 9 1.60 -16.84 -9.57
CA GLU A 9 1.42 -16.04 -10.78
C GLU A 9 0.35 -14.95 -10.61
N GLU A 10 -0.68 -15.21 -9.78
CA GLU A 10 -1.80 -14.30 -9.54
C GLU A 10 -1.39 -13.04 -8.78
N LEU A 11 -0.30 -13.10 -8.01
CA LEU A 11 0.20 -11.97 -7.23
C LEU A 11 1.15 -11.13 -8.06
N THR A 12 0.70 -9.96 -8.47
CA THR A 12 1.48 -9.03 -9.29
C THR A 12 2.24 -8.00 -8.46
N VAL A 13 1.64 -7.53 -7.36
CA VAL A 13 2.19 -6.47 -6.51
C VAL A 13 2.45 -7.01 -5.11
N ILE A 14 3.67 -6.83 -4.63
CA ILE A 14 4.10 -7.29 -3.30
C ILE A 14 4.35 -6.08 -2.39
N PHE A 15 3.60 -6.00 -1.28
CA PHE A 15 3.81 -5.02 -0.23
C PHE A 15 4.83 -5.55 0.77
N ILE A 16 5.96 -4.85 0.89
CA ILE A 16 7.05 -5.21 1.82
C ILE A 16 6.81 -4.49 3.13
N LEU A 17 6.42 -5.23 4.17
CA LEU A 17 6.04 -4.71 5.49
C LEU A 17 7.12 -4.96 6.56
N TYR A 18 8.32 -5.40 6.18
CA TYR A 18 9.39 -5.77 7.10
C TYR A 18 10.77 -5.60 6.44
N GLY A 19 11.77 -5.67 7.26
CA GLY A 19 13.17 -5.57 6.84
C GLY A 19 13.86 -4.34 7.43
N ASP A 20 15.11 -4.20 7.09
CA ASP A 20 15.95 -3.07 7.46
C ASP A 20 16.72 -2.54 6.24
N ILE A 21 17.45 -1.44 6.42
CA ILE A 21 18.24 -0.81 5.35
C ILE A 21 19.27 -1.74 4.69
N ARG A 22 19.66 -2.83 5.33
CA ARG A 22 20.61 -3.81 4.80
C ARG A 22 19.95 -4.91 4.00
N SER A 23 18.73 -5.30 4.39
CA SER A 23 18.00 -6.43 3.81
C SER A 23 17.02 -6.04 2.70
N ILE A 24 16.53 -4.79 2.71
CA ILE A 24 15.48 -4.35 1.78
C ILE A 24 15.88 -4.48 0.31
N GLY A 25 17.13 -4.21 -0.04
CA GLY A 25 17.63 -4.34 -1.41
C GLY A 25 17.53 -5.77 -1.95
N GLY A 26 17.96 -6.76 -1.16
CA GLY A 26 17.84 -8.16 -1.54
C GLY A 26 16.38 -8.66 -1.62
N ILE A 27 15.47 -8.10 -0.82
CA ILE A 27 14.03 -8.40 -0.90
C ILE A 27 13.46 -7.87 -2.21
N VAL A 28 13.73 -6.61 -2.56
CA VAL A 28 13.26 -5.98 -3.79
C VAL A 28 13.80 -6.72 -5.02
N GLU A 29 15.09 -7.04 -5.04
CA GLU A 29 15.71 -7.78 -6.14
C GLU A 29 15.01 -9.14 -6.39
N ARG A 30 14.74 -9.90 -5.35
CA ARG A 30 14.02 -11.18 -5.47
C ARG A 30 12.60 -11.02 -6.01
N ILE A 31 11.90 -9.94 -5.64
CA ILE A 31 10.58 -9.62 -6.16
C ILE A 31 10.67 -9.32 -7.66
N HIS A 32 11.64 -8.51 -8.09
CA HIS A 32 11.88 -8.20 -9.49
C HIS A 32 12.27 -9.43 -10.31
N GLN A 33 13.12 -10.31 -9.78
CA GLN A 33 13.49 -11.57 -10.45
C GLN A 33 12.28 -12.48 -10.69
N ALA A 34 11.24 -12.38 -9.85
CA ALA A 34 9.98 -13.06 -10.04
C ALA A 34 8.99 -12.32 -10.99
N GLY A 35 9.42 -11.21 -11.61
CA GLY A 35 8.60 -10.41 -12.53
C GLY A 35 7.49 -9.62 -11.83
N LYS A 36 7.63 -9.30 -10.54
CA LYS A 36 6.61 -8.65 -9.72
C LYS A 36 7.01 -7.23 -9.33
N ILE A 37 6.01 -6.43 -8.95
CA ILE A 37 6.17 -5.05 -8.50
C ILE A 37 6.45 -5.03 -6.99
N ALA A 38 7.50 -4.32 -6.58
CA ALA A 38 7.93 -4.19 -5.20
C ALA A 38 7.51 -2.82 -4.62
N MET A 39 6.59 -2.83 -3.65
CA MET A 39 6.12 -1.65 -2.93
C MET A 39 6.65 -1.67 -1.49
N ALA A 40 7.57 -0.77 -1.14
CA ALA A 40 8.16 -0.73 0.20
C ALA A 40 7.33 0.12 1.17
N HIS A 41 6.89 -0.46 2.28
CA HIS A 41 6.26 0.32 3.35
C HIS A 41 7.33 1.06 4.14
N ILE A 42 7.62 2.29 3.72
CA ILE A 42 8.78 3.04 4.17
C ILE A 42 8.78 3.31 5.68
N ASP A 43 7.59 3.43 6.31
CA ASP A 43 7.46 3.65 7.75
C ASP A 43 7.82 2.41 8.58
N LEU A 44 7.93 1.22 7.96
CA LEU A 44 8.19 -0.06 8.63
C LEU A 44 9.59 -0.62 8.37
N ILE A 45 10.39 0.01 7.50
CA ILE A 45 11.77 -0.44 7.25
C ILE A 45 12.68 0.12 8.32
N THR A 46 13.25 -0.75 9.11
CA THR A 46 14.14 -0.38 10.22
C THR A 46 15.40 0.34 9.70
N GLY A 47 15.73 1.46 10.32
CA GLY A 47 16.88 2.29 9.95
C GLY A 47 16.57 3.41 8.97
N LEU A 48 15.35 3.49 8.42
CA LEU A 48 14.88 4.65 7.68
C LEU A 48 14.25 5.68 8.62
N SER A 49 14.44 6.94 8.29
CA SER A 49 13.80 8.05 9.00
C SER A 49 12.50 8.49 8.30
N SER A 50 11.66 9.23 9.01
CA SER A 50 10.46 9.86 8.43
C SER A 50 10.80 11.15 7.66
N LYS A 51 11.89 11.15 6.90
CA LYS A 51 12.35 12.29 6.09
C LYS A 51 12.41 11.90 4.62
N GLU A 52 12.24 12.88 3.74
CA GLU A 52 12.23 12.69 2.28
C GLU A 52 13.48 11.98 1.75
N VAL A 53 14.64 12.16 2.39
CA VAL A 53 15.88 11.45 2.03
C VAL A 53 15.73 9.92 2.07
N SER A 54 14.86 9.40 2.92
CA SER A 54 14.56 7.96 2.96
C SER A 54 13.85 7.50 1.69
N VAL A 55 12.99 8.34 1.12
CA VAL A 55 12.34 8.07 -0.18
C VAL A 55 13.39 8.10 -1.30
N ASP A 56 14.31 9.08 -1.28
CA ASP A 56 15.43 9.13 -2.23
C ASP A 56 16.27 7.85 -2.19
N TYR A 57 16.57 7.35 -1.00
CA TYR A 57 17.32 6.11 -0.81
C TYR A 57 16.57 4.89 -1.38
N ILE A 58 15.30 4.73 -1.08
CA ILE A 58 14.46 3.65 -1.61
C ILE A 58 14.39 3.71 -3.14
N CYS A 59 14.27 4.90 -3.70
CA CYS A 59 14.22 5.10 -5.15
C CYS A 59 15.56 4.80 -5.83
N LYS A 60 16.63 5.45 -5.36
CA LYS A 60 17.92 5.52 -6.08
C LYS A 60 18.88 4.37 -5.77
N ASN A 61 18.80 3.81 -4.57
CA ASN A 61 19.71 2.77 -4.10
C ASN A 61 19.07 1.39 -4.06
N ILE A 62 17.79 1.34 -3.71
CA ILE A 62 17.04 0.07 -3.56
C ILE A 62 16.28 -0.26 -4.84
N HIS A 63 15.88 0.76 -5.62
CA HIS A 63 15.11 0.62 -6.86
C HIS A 63 13.74 -0.05 -6.67
N ALA A 64 13.09 0.16 -5.53
CA ALA A 64 11.70 -0.25 -5.38
C ALA A 64 10.80 0.52 -6.36
N ASP A 65 9.76 -0.12 -6.86
CA ASP A 65 8.83 0.49 -7.83
C ASP A 65 7.96 1.57 -7.19
N GLY A 66 7.69 1.43 -5.90
CA GLY A 66 6.88 2.39 -5.17
C GLY A 66 7.03 2.30 -3.66
N ILE A 67 6.33 3.20 -2.98
CA ILE A 67 6.28 3.23 -1.52
C ILE A 67 4.84 3.20 -1.01
N ILE A 68 4.72 2.70 0.22
CA ILE A 68 3.53 2.83 1.05
C ILE A 68 3.94 3.66 2.26
N SER A 69 3.15 4.66 2.62
CA SER A 69 3.37 5.46 3.81
C SER A 69 2.04 5.99 4.38
N THR A 70 2.03 6.27 5.67
CA THR A 70 0.95 7.00 6.34
C THR A 70 1.13 8.51 6.25
N LYS A 71 2.24 8.99 5.67
CA LYS A 71 2.66 10.40 5.65
C LYS A 71 2.60 10.99 4.26
N ALA A 72 1.75 12.01 4.08
CA ALA A 72 1.58 12.72 2.80
C ALA A 72 2.90 13.29 2.24
N SER A 73 3.81 13.80 3.11
CA SER A 73 5.10 14.31 2.68
C SER A 73 5.98 13.28 1.97
N MET A 74 5.95 12.03 2.45
CA MET A 74 6.68 10.92 1.82
C MET A 74 6.08 10.58 0.45
N ILE A 75 4.74 10.54 0.37
CA ILE A 75 4.01 10.31 -0.89
C ILE A 75 4.34 11.41 -1.91
N ASN A 76 4.31 12.68 -1.50
CA ASN A 76 4.64 13.81 -2.37
C ASN A 76 6.07 13.70 -2.91
N ARG A 77 7.04 13.31 -2.06
CA ARG A 77 8.42 13.11 -2.51
C ARG A 77 8.53 11.97 -3.52
N ALA A 78 7.89 10.83 -3.25
CA ALA A 78 7.89 9.68 -4.15
C ALA A 78 7.27 10.02 -5.51
N LYS A 79 6.17 10.76 -5.54
CA LYS A 79 5.54 11.24 -6.79
C LYS A 79 6.51 12.09 -7.61
N LYS A 80 7.26 13.01 -6.98
CA LYS A 80 8.28 13.82 -7.66
C LYS A 80 9.40 12.98 -8.26
N LEU A 81 9.66 11.82 -7.71
CA LEU A 81 10.67 10.86 -8.20
C LEU A 81 10.10 9.85 -9.21
N GLY A 82 8.84 9.95 -9.58
CA GLY A 82 8.19 9.04 -10.53
C GLY A 82 7.87 7.65 -9.99
N MET A 83 7.85 7.47 -8.67
CA MET A 83 7.51 6.20 -8.03
C MET A 83 5.99 6.01 -7.92
N TYR A 84 5.54 4.75 -7.88
CA TYR A 84 4.17 4.43 -7.47
C TYR A 84 3.96 4.75 -5.99
N THR A 85 2.75 5.16 -5.63
CA THR A 85 2.45 5.62 -4.27
C THR A 85 1.15 5.05 -3.73
N VAL A 86 1.20 4.56 -2.49
CA VAL A 86 0.04 4.14 -1.71
C VAL A 86 0.02 4.94 -0.40
N LEU A 87 -0.99 5.77 -0.22
CA LEU A 87 -1.20 6.47 1.05
C LEU A 87 -2.13 5.62 1.94
N ARG A 88 -1.62 5.20 3.10
CA ARG A 88 -2.34 4.32 4.04
C ARG A 88 -3.08 5.12 5.10
N PHE A 89 -4.33 4.76 5.32
CA PHE A 89 -5.18 5.31 6.38
C PHE A 89 -5.68 4.21 7.33
N PHE A 90 -5.61 4.50 8.63
CA PHE A 90 -6.29 3.70 9.63
C PHE A 90 -7.65 4.31 9.94
N LEU A 91 -8.73 3.54 9.78
CA LEU A 91 -10.11 3.98 9.99
C LEU A 91 -10.46 3.91 11.49
N ILE A 92 -9.83 4.78 12.29
CA ILE A 92 -10.04 4.83 13.74
C ILE A 92 -11.26 5.70 14.08
N ASP A 93 -11.48 6.78 13.33
CA ASP A 93 -12.55 7.73 13.54
C ASP A 93 -13.02 8.41 12.24
N SER A 94 -14.00 9.30 12.36
CA SER A 94 -14.53 10.05 11.21
C SER A 94 -13.54 11.01 10.58
N MET A 95 -12.45 11.37 11.28
CA MET A 95 -11.43 12.25 10.73
C MET A 95 -10.64 11.57 9.61
N ALA A 96 -10.38 10.26 9.73
CA ALA A 96 -9.75 9.49 8.66
C ALA A 96 -10.56 9.55 7.36
N ILE A 97 -11.88 9.40 7.45
CA ILE A 97 -12.78 9.49 6.28
C ILE A 97 -12.71 10.88 5.65
N LYS A 98 -12.81 11.94 6.46
CA LYS A 98 -12.70 13.33 5.97
C LYS A 98 -11.35 13.61 5.30
N ASN A 99 -10.25 13.07 5.84
CA ASN A 99 -8.94 13.25 5.26
C ASN A 99 -8.85 12.59 3.87
N ILE A 100 -9.45 11.43 3.67
CA ILE A 100 -9.53 10.76 2.36
C ILE A 100 -10.40 11.59 1.38
N GLU A 101 -11.55 12.08 1.82
CA GLU A 101 -12.45 12.92 1.00
C GLU A 101 -11.78 14.22 0.56
N ASN A 102 -10.91 14.78 1.40
CA ASN A 102 -10.20 16.04 1.17
C ASN A 102 -8.87 15.89 0.42
N LEU A 103 -8.45 14.69 0.04
CA LEU A 103 -7.23 14.48 -0.73
C LEU A 103 -7.23 15.33 -2.01
N GLY A 104 -6.11 15.99 -2.27
CA GLY A 104 -5.92 16.83 -3.46
C GLY A 104 -6.56 18.22 -3.37
N ASN A 105 -7.14 18.62 -2.24
CA ASN A 105 -7.75 19.95 -2.09
C ASN A 105 -6.74 21.03 -1.68
N GLN A 106 -5.53 20.70 -1.26
CA GLN A 106 -4.53 21.63 -0.71
C GLN A 106 -3.18 21.56 -1.43
N HIS A 107 -3.16 21.67 -2.76
CA HIS A 107 -1.91 21.63 -3.55
C HIS A 107 -1.04 20.37 -3.36
N GLU A 108 -1.54 19.38 -2.66
CA GLU A 108 -0.89 18.08 -2.51
C GLU A 108 -1.12 17.22 -3.75
N GLN A 109 -0.07 16.52 -4.16
CA GLN A 109 -0.22 15.55 -5.23
C GLN A 109 -1.04 14.36 -4.73
N LEU A 110 -2.04 13.95 -5.52
CA LEU A 110 -2.80 12.75 -5.21
C LEU A 110 -1.89 11.51 -5.21
N PRO A 111 -2.01 10.60 -4.23
CA PRO A 111 -1.40 9.28 -4.34
C PRO A 111 -2.00 8.54 -5.53
N ASP A 112 -1.32 7.51 -6.03
CA ASP A 112 -1.90 6.65 -7.06
C ASP A 112 -3.05 5.81 -6.51
N VAL A 113 -2.95 5.41 -5.24
CA VAL A 113 -3.92 4.57 -4.53
C VAL A 113 -3.98 4.98 -3.06
N VAL A 114 -5.16 4.84 -2.46
CA VAL A 114 -5.37 4.88 -1.01
C VAL A 114 -5.60 3.47 -0.50
N GLU A 115 -4.89 3.09 0.56
CA GLU A 115 -5.17 1.86 1.30
C GLU A 115 -5.84 2.18 2.62
N VAL A 116 -6.93 1.51 2.93
CA VAL A 116 -7.70 1.70 4.18
C VAL A 116 -7.72 0.43 5.02
N LEU A 117 -7.47 0.57 6.31
CA LEU A 117 -7.45 -0.50 7.30
C LEU A 117 -8.32 -0.14 8.51
N PRO A 118 -9.10 -1.09 9.05
CA PRO A 118 -9.36 -2.44 8.54
C PRO A 118 -10.33 -2.43 7.35
N GLY A 119 -10.16 -3.41 6.44
CA GLY A 119 -11.00 -3.57 5.24
C GLY A 119 -12.34 -4.30 5.46
N LEU A 120 -12.70 -4.58 6.71
CA LEU A 120 -13.87 -5.40 7.10
C LEU A 120 -15.14 -4.59 7.40
N MET A 121 -15.21 -3.33 6.99
CA MET A 121 -16.37 -2.47 7.21
C MET A 121 -17.02 -2.09 5.87
N PRO A 122 -17.83 -2.97 5.25
CA PRO A 122 -18.34 -2.75 3.89
C PRO A 122 -19.12 -1.45 3.72
N LYS A 123 -19.91 -1.05 4.73
CA LYS A 123 -20.67 0.20 4.70
C LYS A 123 -19.76 1.44 4.63
N ILE A 124 -18.72 1.48 5.46
CA ILE A 124 -17.75 2.58 5.50
C ILE A 124 -16.89 2.56 4.23
N LEU A 125 -16.43 1.36 3.83
CA LEU A 125 -15.66 1.18 2.61
C LEU A 125 -16.42 1.66 1.37
N LYS A 126 -17.72 1.36 1.27
CA LYS A 126 -18.58 1.84 0.18
C LYS A 126 -18.66 3.37 0.15
N GLN A 127 -18.76 4.01 1.31
CA GLN A 127 -18.74 5.48 1.40
C GLN A 127 -17.39 6.03 0.88
N ILE A 128 -16.28 5.48 1.38
CA ILE A 128 -14.95 5.91 0.98
C ILE A 128 -14.72 5.71 -0.53
N CYS A 129 -15.04 4.55 -1.08
CA CYS A 129 -14.88 4.26 -2.50
C CYS A 129 -15.71 5.21 -3.38
N LYS A 130 -16.88 5.64 -2.90
CA LYS A 130 -17.75 6.58 -3.63
C LYS A 130 -17.19 8.00 -3.64
N THR A 131 -16.50 8.43 -2.60
CA THR A 131 -16.01 9.82 -2.43
C THR A 131 -14.54 9.98 -2.75
N SER A 132 -13.75 8.90 -2.73
CA SER A 132 -12.32 8.94 -3.05
C SER A 132 -12.08 9.34 -4.50
N LYS A 133 -11.09 10.22 -4.71
CA LYS A 133 -10.63 10.66 -6.03
C LYS A 133 -9.68 9.68 -6.70
N VAL A 134 -9.22 8.68 -5.96
CA VAL A 134 -8.27 7.65 -6.43
C VAL A 134 -8.77 6.27 -6.04
N PRO A 135 -8.29 5.20 -6.70
CA PRO A 135 -8.65 3.83 -6.34
C PRO A 135 -8.36 3.51 -4.86
N VAL A 136 -9.21 2.68 -4.26
CA VAL A 136 -9.10 2.27 -2.86
C VAL A 136 -8.74 0.80 -2.78
N ILE A 137 -7.72 0.47 -1.98
CA ILE A 137 -7.39 -0.89 -1.57
C ILE A 137 -7.92 -1.11 -0.15
N ALA A 138 -8.60 -2.21 0.08
CA ALA A 138 -9.02 -2.63 1.41
C ALA A 138 -7.97 -3.58 2.00
N GLY A 139 -7.41 -3.22 3.16
CA GLY A 139 -6.38 -4.01 3.84
C GLY A 139 -6.71 -4.25 5.31
N GLY A 140 -5.90 -5.11 5.94
CA GLY A 140 -6.03 -5.43 7.35
C GLY A 140 -7.23 -6.32 7.68
N LEU A 141 -6.95 -7.39 8.42
CA LEU A 141 -7.92 -8.38 8.90
C LEU A 141 -8.66 -9.18 7.82
N ILE A 142 -8.35 -9.02 6.54
CA ILE A 142 -8.91 -9.82 5.44
C ILE A 142 -8.42 -11.27 5.59
N SER A 143 -9.32 -12.21 5.83
CA SER A 143 -8.98 -13.57 6.25
C SER A 143 -9.56 -14.68 5.37
N ASP A 144 -10.61 -14.42 4.62
CA ASP A 144 -11.31 -15.39 3.81
C ASP A 144 -11.96 -14.79 2.55
N LYS A 145 -12.64 -15.63 1.79
CA LYS A 145 -13.32 -15.25 0.55
C LYS A 145 -14.48 -14.28 0.78
N GLU A 146 -15.20 -14.39 1.88
CA GLU A 146 -16.32 -13.52 2.19
C GLU A 146 -15.82 -12.09 2.43
N ASP A 147 -14.72 -11.94 3.18
CA ASP A 147 -14.05 -10.65 3.39
C ASP A 147 -13.62 -10.01 2.06
N VAL A 148 -12.99 -10.80 1.18
CA VAL A 148 -12.55 -10.33 -0.14
C VAL A 148 -13.76 -9.87 -0.97
N MET A 149 -14.78 -10.70 -1.07
CA MET A 149 -16.00 -10.37 -1.84
C MET A 149 -16.74 -9.18 -1.25
N GLY A 150 -16.77 -9.06 0.08
CA GLY A 150 -17.34 -7.91 0.78
C GLY A 150 -16.64 -6.60 0.45
N ALA A 151 -15.30 -6.61 0.45
CA ALA A 151 -14.48 -5.45 0.11
C ALA A 151 -14.64 -5.04 -1.36
N LEU A 152 -14.53 -5.99 -2.29
CA LEU A 152 -14.70 -5.73 -3.73
C LEU A 152 -16.13 -5.30 -4.05
N GLY A 153 -17.14 -5.92 -3.45
CA GLY A 153 -18.55 -5.54 -3.58
C GLY A 153 -18.87 -4.14 -3.03
N ALA A 154 -18.08 -3.65 -2.08
CA ALA A 154 -18.16 -2.28 -1.58
C ALA A 154 -17.50 -1.25 -2.52
N GLY A 155 -16.77 -1.69 -3.55
CA GLY A 155 -16.14 -0.83 -4.55
C GLY A 155 -14.62 -0.71 -4.41
N ALA A 156 -13.98 -1.48 -3.54
CA ALA A 156 -12.52 -1.53 -3.49
C ALA A 156 -11.97 -2.09 -4.81
N ALA A 157 -10.89 -1.48 -5.30
CA ALA A 157 -10.22 -1.91 -6.53
C ALA A 157 -9.42 -3.20 -6.32
N ALA A 158 -8.95 -3.44 -5.10
CA ALA A 158 -8.20 -4.63 -4.71
C ALA A 158 -8.26 -4.82 -3.18
N VAL A 159 -7.75 -5.95 -2.73
CA VAL A 159 -7.50 -6.22 -1.32
C VAL A 159 -6.02 -6.46 -1.07
N SER A 160 -5.54 -6.10 0.11
CA SER A 160 -4.20 -6.44 0.60
C SER A 160 -4.30 -7.30 1.84
N THR A 161 -3.56 -8.39 1.90
CA THR A 161 -3.58 -9.31 3.03
C THR A 161 -2.26 -10.06 3.20
N THR A 162 -1.91 -10.37 4.44
CA THR A 162 -0.80 -11.27 4.79
C THR A 162 -1.25 -12.72 4.93
N ASN A 163 -2.57 -12.98 4.86
CA ASN A 163 -3.12 -14.32 4.97
C ASN A 163 -2.92 -15.09 3.66
N GLN A 164 -2.05 -16.08 3.69
CA GLN A 164 -1.68 -16.87 2.50
C GLN A 164 -2.84 -17.67 1.91
N LYS A 165 -3.85 -18.04 2.71
CA LYS A 165 -5.05 -18.73 2.20
C LYS A 165 -5.88 -17.83 1.25
N VAL A 166 -5.84 -16.53 1.46
CA VAL A 166 -6.54 -15.56 0.61
C VAL A 166 -5.83 -15.38 -0.74
N TRP A 167 -4.52 -15.64 -0.80
CA TRP A 167 -3.76 -15.55 -2.05
C TRP A 167 -4.11 -16.66 -3.07
N GLU A 168 -4.90 -17.65 -2.66
CA GLU A 168 -5.32 -18.80 -3.48
C GLU A 168 -6.74 -18.64 -4.07
N LEU A 169 -7.37 -17.47 -3.85
CA LEU A 169 -8.76 -17.22 -4.21
C LEU A 169 -8.91 -16.65 -5.65
#